data_9b7f0d7256c8bf1be0c3a8d114efa16d
#
_entry.id   9b7f0d7256c8bf1be0c3a8d114efa16d
#
_cell.length_a   1.000
_cell.length_b   1.000
_cell.length_c   1.000
_cell.angle_alpha   90.00
_cell.angle_beta   90.00
_cell.angle_gamma   90.00
#
_symmetry.space_group_name_H-M   'P 1'
#
loop_
_entity.id
_entity.type
_entity.pdbx_description
1 polymer ?
#
loop_
_entity_poly.entity_id
_entity_poly.type
_entity_poly.pdbx_seq_one_letter_code
_entity_poly.pdbx_strand_id
1 'polypeptide(L)'
;ADSLNKRVLFLNEVIEELELKKISAVHGRAEELARQKGYREQFDLCVSRAVANLSTLSEYCLPFVKVGGKFISYKANEVEEETKQAEHALEVLGGACVDIQKFQLPDSEMNRAFVIIEKKKRTPATYPRKAGTPSKKPL
;
A
#
# COMPACT_ATOMS: atom_id res chain seq x y z
N ALA A 1 5.71 -7.92 1.43
CA ALA A 1 5.69 -8.09 2.89
C ALA A 1 4.33 -8.60 3.37
N ASP A 2 4.30 -9.40 4.40
CA ASP A 2 3.06 -9.88 5.05
C ASP A 2 3.30 -10.07 6.56
N SER A 3 2.28 -9.78 7.35
CA SER A 3 2.34 -9.93 8.81
C SER A 3 2.10 -11.37 9.29
N LEU A 4 1.69 -12.27 8.42
CA LEU A 4 1.47 -13.68 8.71
C LEU A 4 2.65 -14.53 8.23
N ASN A 5 3.45 -15.04 9.15
CA ASN A 5 4.64 -15.83 8.82
C ASN A 5 4.35 -17.02 7.90
N LYS A 6 3.22 -17.70 8.10
CA LYS A 6 2.80 -18.83 7.25
C LYS A 6 2.71 -18.43 5.75
N ARG A 7 2.23 -17.22 5.45
CA ARG A 7 2.17 -16.72 4.07
C ARG A 7 3.55 -16.42 3.52
N VAL A 8 4.42 -15.86 4.36
CA VAL A 8 5.81 -15.56 3.95
C VAL A 8 6.57 -16.84 3.64
N LEU A 9 6.41 -17.90 4.45
CA LEU A 9 6.99 -19.22 4.18
C LEU A 9 6.52 -19.76 2.83
N PHE A 10 5.21 -19.74 2.58
CA PHE A 10 4.65 -20.17 1.29
C PHE A 10 5.21 -19.34 0.10
N LEU A 11 5.31 -18.02 0.27
CA LEU A 11 5.89 -17.16 -0.77
C LEU A 11 7.36 -17.49 -1.03
N ASN A 12 8.14 -17.83 -0.01
CA ASN A 12 9.52 -18.26 -0.18
C ASN A 12 9.62 -19.59 -0.94
N GLU A 13 8.76 -20.57 -0.63
CA GLU A 13 8.67 -21.82 -1.39
C GLU A 13 8.36 -21.56 -2.87
N VAL A 14 7.40 -20.67 -3.17
CA VAL A 14 7.06 -20.29 -4.55
C VAL A 14 8.23 -19.60 -5.25
N ILE A 15 8.94 -18.71 -4.56
CA ILE A 15 10.12 -18.01 -5.10
C ILE A 15 11.20 -19.01 -5.47
N GLU A 16 11.46 -19.99 -4.62
CA GLU A 16 12.45 -21.04 -4.82
C GLU A 16 12.05 -21.98 -5.96
N GLU A 17 10.83 -22.52 -5.92
CA GLU A 17 10.31 -23.49 -6.91
C GLU A 17 10.27 -22.91 -8.33
N LEU A 18 9.94 -21.62 -8.46
CA LEU A 18 9.90 -20.92 -9.74
C LEU A 18 11.23 -20.24 -10.10
N GLU A 19 12.31 -20.47 -9.33
CA GLU A 19 13.64 -19.88 -9.52
C GLU A 19 13.61 -18.34 -9.73
N LEU A 20 12.71 -17.63 -9.05
CA LEU A 20 12.55 -16.19 -9.21
C LEU A 20 13.76 -15.44 -8.65
N LYS A 21 14.29 -14.50 -9.44
CA LYS A 21 15.45 -13.67 -9.08
C LYS A 21 15.00 -12.27 -8.65
N LYS A 22 15.78 -11.63 -7.76
CA LYS A 22 15.59 -10.24 -7.32
C LYS A 22 14.22 -9.98 -6.66
N ILE A 23 13.66 -10.97 -5.99
CA ILE A 23 12.44 -10.87 -5.19
C ILE A 23 12.70 -11.45 -3.80
N SER A 24 12.07 -10.88 -2.79
CA SER A 24 12.11 -11.40 -1.42
C SER A 24 10.76 -11.27 -0.74
N ALA A 25 10.38 -12.28 0.03
CA ALA A 25 9.23 -12.23 0.92
C ALA A 25 9.69 -11.81 2.32
N VAL A 26 9.06 -10.81 2.90
CA VAL A 26 9.44 -10.22 4.19
C VAL A 26 8.31 -10.39 5.19
N HIS A 27 8.61 -11.00 6.34
CA HIS A 27 7.70 -11.10 7.47
C HIS A 27 7.79 -9.84 8.33
N GLY A 28 6.66 -9.20 8.58
CA GLY A 28 6.54 -8.05 9.46
C GLY A 28 5.28 -7.23 9.22
N ARG A 29 4.94 -6.41 10.19
CA ARG A 29 3.86 -5.44 10.05
C ARG A 29 4.34 -4.23 9.25
N ALA A 30 3.49 -3.71 8.37
CA ALA A 30 3.81 -2.55 7.55
C ALA A 30 4.25 -1.35 8.42
N GLU A 31 3.56 -1.11 9.53
CA GLU A 31 3.85 -0.01 10.45
C GLU A 31 5.24 -0.10 11.10
N GLU A 32 5.74 -1.32 11.30
CA GLU A 32 7.07 -1.56 11.89
C GLU A 32 8.17 -1.51 10.84
N LEU A 33 7.94 -2.16 9.70
CA LEU A 33 8.90 -2.16 8.59
C LEU A 33 9.12 -0.75 8.03
N ALA A 34 8.05 0.04 7.86
CA ALA A 34 8.14 1.40 7.33
C ALA A 34 8.88 2.40 8.24
N ARG A 35 9.21 2.02 9.48
CA ARG A 35 10.07 2.81 10.38
C ARG A 35 11.56 2.51 10.23
N GLN A 36 11.91 1.40 9.59
CA GLN A 36 13.30 0.98 9.41
C GLN A 36 13.93 1.73 8.23
N LYS A 37 15.18 2.18 8.40
CA LYS A 37 15.92 2.93 7.36
C LYS A 37 15.99 2.22 6.00
N GLY A 38 16.06 0.89 5.98
CA GLY A 38 16.12 0.09 4.74
C GLY A 38 14.81 0.02 3.97
N TYR A 39 13.70 0.44 4.57
CA TYR A 39 12.37 0.38 3.94
C TYR A 39 11.72 1.75 3.79
N ARG A 40 11.96 2.67 4.72
CA ARG A 40 11.31 3.98 4.74
C ARG A 40 11.73 4.82 3.55
N GLU A 41 10.74 5.21 2.73
CA GLU A 41 10.93 6.09 1.56
C GLU A 41 12.01 5.57 0.58
N GLN A 42 12.09 4.25 0.39
CA GLN A 42 13.08 3.61 -0.47
C GLN A 42 12.52 3.11 -1.80
N PHE A 43 11.21 2.97 -1.93
CA PHE A 43 10.60 2.31 -3.09
C PHE A 43 10.00 3.31 -4.08
N ASP A 44 10.18 3.04 -5.38
CA ASP A 44 9.55 3.81 -6.46
C ASP A 44 8.06 3.56 -6.52
N LEU A 45 7.66 2.32 -6.19
CA LEU A 45 6.29 1.87 -6.28
C LEU A 45 5.94 1.00 -5.07
N CYS A 46 4.79 1.26 -4.47
CA CYS A 46 4.13 0.37 -3.53
C CYS A 46 2.77 -0.02 -4.11
N VAL A 47 2.41 -1.28 -3.99
CA VAL A 47 1.08 -1.77 -4.41
C VAL A 47 0.41 -2.49 -3.24
N SER A 48 -0.90 -2.37 -3.16
CA SER A 48 -1.69 -3.10 -2.17
C SER A 48 -3.00 -3.59 -2.75
N ARG A 49 -3.28 -4.87 -2.50
CA ARG A 49 -4.55 -5.52 -2.76
C ARG A 49 -5.14 -5.99 -1.44
N ALA A 50 -5.83 -5.10 -0.71
CA ALA A 50 -6.34 -5.38 0.62
C ALA A 50 -7.73 -4.79 0.86
N VAL A 51 -8.42 -5.34 1.86
CA VAL A 51 -9.79 -4.98 2.24
C VAL A 51 -9.89 -3.80 3.21
N ALA A 52 -8.79 -3.19 3.61
CA ALA A 52 -8.82 -1.99 4.45
C ALA A 52 -9.23 -0.75 3.62
N ASN A 53 -9.79 0.25 4.29
CA ASN A 53 -10.11 1.52 3.64
C ASN A 53 -8.84 2.25 3.17
N LEU A 54 -9.00 3.18 2.23
CA LEU A 54 -7.88 3.85 1.57
C LEU A 54 -7.05 4.69 2.56
N SER A 55 -7.65 5.34 3.56
CA SER A 55 -6.92 6.07 4.61
C SER A 55 -5.95 5.16 5.34
N THR A 56 -6.43 4.01 5.81
CA THR A 56 -5.60 2.99 6.49
C THR A 56 -4.50 2.45 5.58
N LEU A 57 -4.84 2.09 4.33
CA LEU A 57 -3.86 1.58 3.37
C LEU A 57 -2.80 2.62 3.04
N SER A 58 -3.18 3.88 2.95
CA SER A 58 -2.25 4.98 2.69
C SER A 58 -1.24 5.13 3.83
N GLU A 59 -1.67 4.99 5.08
CA GLU A 59 -0.74 5.00 6.22
C GLU A 59 0.20 3.79 6.26
N TYR A 60 -0.24 2.63 5.74
CA TYR A 60 0.63 1.45 5.61
C TYR A 60 1.62 1.57 4.45
N CYS A 61 1.22 2.17 3.33
CA CYS A 61 1.96 2.08 2.07
C CYS A 61 2.81 3.33 1.76
N LEU A 62 2.29 4.55 1.97
CA LEU A 62 3.01 5.78 1.63
C LEU A 62 4.36 5.96 2.35
N PRO A 63 4.53 5.51 3.60
CA PRO A 63 5.83 5.60 4.26
C PRO A 63 6.95 4.80 3.60
N PHE A 64 6.65 3.81 2.77
CA PHE A 64 7.65 3.07 1.98
C PHE A 64 8.05 3.80 0.70
N VAL A 65 7.17 4.66 0.18
CA VAL A 65 7.32 5.28 -1.14
C VAL A 65 8.19 6.53 -1.03
N LYS A 66 9.21 6.63 -1.87
CA LYS A 66 10.04 7.84 -1.98
C LYS A 66 9.26 8.99 -2.61
N VAL A 67 9.66 10.23 -2.36
CA VAL A 67 9.07 11.41 -3.01
C VAL A 67 9.22 11.28 -4.53
N GLY A 68 8.13 11.52 -5.26
CA GLY A 68 8.02 11.29 -6.71
C GLY A 68 7.60 9.85 -7.09
N GLY A 69 7.62 8.91 -6.15
CA GLY A 69 7.12 7.55 -6.36
C GLY A 69 5.60 7.46 -6.24
N LYS A 70 5.05 6.25 -6.39
CA LYS A 70 3.60 6.01 -6.41
C LYS A 70 3.18 4.89 -5.47
N PHE A 71 2.00 5.06 -4.90
CA PHE A 71 1.23 3.98 -4.29
C PHE A 71 0.00 3.67 -5.15
N ILE A 72 -0.20 2.41 -5.53
CA ILE A 72 -1.37 1.97 -6.28
C ILE A 72 -2.21 1.03 -5.41
N SER A 73 -3.41 1.47 -5.08
CA SER A 73 -4.39 0.66 -4.35
C SER A 73 -5.33 -0.04 -5.32
N TYR A 74 -5.38 -1.37 -5.23
CA TYR A 74 -6.29 -2.20 -6.03
C TYR A 74 -7.63 -2.29 -5.30
N LYS A 75 -8.69 -1.83 -5.96
CA LYS A 75 -10.03 -1.70 -5.39
C LYS A 75 -11.11 -2.34 -6.27
N ALA A 76 -12.30 -2.50 -5.70
CA ALA A 76 -13.52 -2.69 -6.46
C ALA A 76 -13.89 -1.40 -7.21
N ASN A 77 -15.02 -1.39 -7.93
CA ASN A 77 -15.35 -0.31 -8.86
C ASN A 77 -15.71 1.04 -8.19
N GLU A 78 -16.39 1.00 -7.04
CA GLU A 78 -16.88 2.21 -6.36
C GLU A 78 -15.81 2.74 -5.39
N VAL A 79 -15.02 3.70 -5.86
CA VAL A 79 -13.85 4.22 -5.12
C VAL A 79 -13.87 5.73 -4.91
N GLU A 80 -14.79 6.46 -5.55
CA GLU A 80 -14.81 7.92 -5.53
C GLU A 80 -15.05 8.46 -4.12
N GLU A 81 -16.06 7.93 -3.43
CA GLU A 81 -16.38 8.35 -2.07
C GLU A 81 -15.26 7.95 -1.10
N GLU A 82 -14.73 6.74 -1.24
CA GLU A 82 -13.59 6.28 -0.42
C GLU A 82 -12.34 7.14 -0.65
N THR A 83 -12.08 7.54 -1.89
CA THR A 83 -10.95 8.41 -2.22
C THR A 83 -11.11 9.79 -1.62
N LYS A 84 -12.33 10.35 -1.69
CA LYS A 84 -12.66 11.63 -1.07
C LYS A 84 -12.50 11.60 0.45
N GLN A 85 -12.97 10.55 1.10
CA GLN A 85 -12.81 10.37 2.55
C GLN A 85 -11.33 10.23 2.96
N ALA A 86 -10.48 9.74 2.06
CA ALA A 86 -9.05 9.58 2.31
C ALA A 86 -8.21 10.83 2.03
N GLU A 87 -8.77 11.92 1.49
CA GLU A 87 -8.02 13.13 1.13
C GLU A 87 -7.18 13.67 2.28
N HIS A 88 -7.77 13.77 3.47
CA HIS A 88 -7.05 14.23 4.67
C HIS A 88 -5.86 13.30 5.02
N ALA A 89 -6.08 12.00 4.98
CA ALA A 89 -5.01 11.02 5.25
C ALA A 89 -3.88 11.15 4.23
N LEU A 90 -4.23 11.29 2.95
CA LEU A 90 -3.24 11.46 1.87
C LEU A 90 -2.41 12.71 2.08
N GLU A 91 -3.04 13.84 2.37
CA GLU A 91 -2.36 15.11 2.61
C GLU A 91 -1.38 15.01 3.80
N VAL A 92 -1.84 14.48 4.93
CA VAL A 92 -1.03 14.30 6.15
C VAL A 92 0.17 13.38 5.90
N LEU A 93 0.00 12.32 5.08
CA LEU A 93 1.04 11.35 4.76
C LEU A 93 1.97 11.80 3.61
N GLY A 94 1.68 12.94 3.00
CA GLY A 94 2.47 13.52 1.91
C GLY A 94 2.13 12.96 0.53
N GLY A 95 0.96 12.37 0.35
CA GLY A 95 0.46 11.85 -0.93
C GLY A 95 -0.67 12.71 -1.51
N ALA A 96 -0.98 12.48 -2.77
CA ALA A 96 -2.16 13.01 -3.45
C ALA A 96 -2.69 11.99 -4.45
N CYS A 97 -3.99 11.79 -4.52
CA CYS A 97 -4.60 11.00 -5.59
C CYS A 97 -4.46 11.77 -6.91
N VAL A 98 -3.85 11.14 -7.90
CA VAL A 98 -3.59 11.75 -9.21
C VAL A 98 -4.41 11.11 -10.33
N ASP A 99 -4.89 9.88 -10.14
CA ASP A 99 -5.68 9.18 -11.15
C ASP A 99 -6.51 8.04 -10.53
N ILE A 100 -7.65 7.73 -11.14
CA ILE A 100 -8.47 6.55 -10.86
C ILE A 100 -8.75 5.85 -12.18
N GLN A 101 -8.15 4.69 -12.38
CA GLN A 101 -8.32 3.88 -13.58
C GLN A 101 -9.30 2.77 -13.33
N LYS A 102 -10.48 2.85 -13.94
CA LYS A 102 -11.51 1.81 -13.90
C LYS A 102 -11.40 0.89 -15.11
N PHE A 103 -11.56 -0.39 -14.87
CA PHE A 103 -11.52 -1.40 -15.92
C PHE A 103 -12.36 -2.62 -15.55
N GLN A 104 -12.73 -3.39 -16.54
CA GLN A 104 -13.36 -4.69 -16.37
C GLN A 104 -12.31 -5.77 -16.52
N LEU A 105 -12.33 -6.78 -15.64
CA LEU A 105 -11.45 -7.93 -15.81
C LEU A 105 -11.83 -8.70 -17.07
N PRO A 106 -10.86 -9.12 -17.90
CA PRO A 106 -11.13 -9.95 -19.07
C PRO A 106 -11.97 -11.18 -18.71
N ASP A 107 -12.87 -11.55 -19.60
CA ASP A 107 -13.74 -12.73 -19.50
C ASP A 107 -14.60 -12.76 -18.21
N SER A 108 -14.92 -11.61 -17.64
CA SER A 108 -15.77 -11.50 -16.46
C SER A 108 -16.59 -10.19 -16.45
N GLU A 109 -17.65 -10.15 -15.64
CA GLU A 109 -18.42 -8.91 -15.37
C GLU A 109 -17.86 -8.10 -14.20
N MET A 110 -16.71 -8.51 -13.66
CA MET A 110 -16.13 -7.90 -12.48
C MET A 110 -15.39 -6.59 -12.83
N ASN A 111 -15.90 -5.48 -12.32
CA ASN A 111 -15.25 -4.19 -12.42
C ASN A 111 -14.20 -4.02 -11.31
N ARG A 112 -13.10 -3.37 -11.65
CA ARG A 112 -11.97 -3.06 -10.76
C ARG A 112 -11.52 -1.62 -10.97
N ALA A 113 -10.79 -1.11 -9.99
CA ALA A 113 -10.17 0.20 -10.08
C ALA A 113 -8.75 0.18 -9.49
N PHE A 114 -7.87 0.95 -10.13
CA PHE A 114 -6.60 1.37 -9.55
C PHE A 114 -6.73 2.81 -9.07
N VAL A 115 -6.54 3.02 -7.78
CA VAL A 115 -6.39 4.37 -7.22
C VAL A 115 -4.90 4.66 -7.17
N ILE A 116 -4.46 5.64 -7.94
CA ILE A 116 -3.05 6.00 -8.10
C ILE A 116 -2.75 7.24 -7.27
N ILE A 117 -1.88 7.07 -6.30
CA ILE A 117 -1.47 8.10 -5.34
C ILE A 117 0.00 8.40 -5.58
N GLU A 118 0.32 9.66 -5.88
CA GLU A 118 1.70 10.12 -5.99
C GLU A 118 2.20 10.64 -4.65
N LYS A 119 3.42 10.28 -4.29
CA LYS A 119 4.11 10.80 -3.10
C LYS A 119 4.67 12.19 -3.41
N LYS A 120 4.04 13.24 -2.92
CA LYS A 120 4.42 14.64 -3.15
C LYS A 120 5.42 15.19 -2.15
N LYS A 121 5.35 14.71 -0.89
CA LYS A 121 6.18 15.19 0.21
C LYS A 121 6.61 14.00 1.09
N ARG A 122 7.64 14.19 1.90
CA ARG A 122 8.03 13.20 2.91
C ARG A 122 6.91 12.95 3.91
N THR A 123 6.72 11.70 4.28
CA THR A 123 5.80 11.35 5.37
C THR A 123 6.42 11.78 6.70
N PRO A 124 5.68 12.54 7.54
CA PRO A 124 6.17 12.94 8.85
C PRO A 124 6.64 11.76 9.70
N ALA A 125 7.65 11.94 10.54
CA ALA A 125 8.26 10.87 11.33
C ALA A 125 7.29 10.21 12.35
N THR A 126 6.19 10.89 12.68
CA THR A 126 5.11 10.36 13.52
C THR A 126 4.35 9.20 12.85
N TYR A 127 4.40 9.13 11.52
CA TYR A 127 3.72 8.08 10.73
C TYR A 127 4.71 7.06 10.17
N PRO A 128 4.29 5.81 10.00
CA PRO A 128 2.98 5.28 10.42
C PRO A 128 2.86 5.26 11.95
N ARG A 129 1.65 5.38 12.45
CA ARG A 129 1.36 5.23 13.89
C ARG A 129 1.65 3.81 14.35
N LYS A 130 1.62 3.58 15.68
CA LYS A 130 1.84 2.26 16.29
C LYS A 130 0.96 1.18 15.63
N ALA A 131 1.52 -0.01 15.48
CA ALA A 131 0.84 -1.16 14.88
C ALA A 131 -0.57 -1.37 15.44
N GLY A 132 -1.54 -1.53 14.52
CA GLY A 132 -2.95 -1.68 14.80
C GLY A 132 -3.71 -0.35 15.03
N THR A 133 -3.04 0.78 15.19
CA THR A 133 -3.71 2.09 15.34
C THR A 133 -4.40 2.54 14.04
N PRO A 134 -3.75 2.43 12.85
CA PRO A 134 -4.36 2.86 11.61
C PRO A 134 -5.70 2.17 11.29
N SER A 135 -5.83 0.88 11.61
CA SER A 135 -7.07 0.14 11.35
C SER A 135 -8.18 0.44 12.36
N LYS A 136 -7.82 0.75 13.62
CA LYS A 136 -8.80 1.08 14.68
C LYS A 136 -9.30 2.52 14.61
N LYS A 137 -8.45 3.43 14.16
CA LYS A 137 -8.72 4.87 14.05
C LYS A 137 -8.06 5.39 12.77
N PRO A 138 -8.68 5.19 11.59
CA PRO A 138 -8.18 5.77 10.34
C PRO A 138 -8.00 7.29 10.44
N LEU A 139 -7.09 7.85 9.64
CA LEU A 139 -6.88 9.30 9.51
C LEU A 139 -8.04 9.97 8.79
#